data_aed62b3da6627ed776e6192fe0618874
#
_entry.id   aed62b3da6627ed776e6192fe0618874
#
_cell.length_a   1.000
_cell.length_b   1.000
_cell.length_c   1.000
_cell.angle_alpha   90.00
_cell.angle_beta   90.00
_cell.angle_gamma   90.00
#
_symmetry.space_group_name_H-M   'P 1'
#
loop_
_entity.id
_entity.type
_entity.pdbx_description
1 polymer ?
#
loop_
_entity_poly.entity_id
_entity_poly.type
_entity_poly.pdbx_seq_one_letter_code
_entity_poly.pdbx_strand_id
1 'polypeptide(L)'
;ANEELQSTNEELETANAELQSTNEELATINEEHEIRNQELITANNDLSNLLASVELPIVILLDDMTIRRFTPAAKQLLNLIDADVGRPISNIRPNVTIPELEQRVLQVTSTMMLQSLEVQDKEGHWYVLRLRPYKTLDNRIEGAVMTFIDIDSVKDVERLRKALQQERRLAAVVRDSSDAVTVQDFSGSILTWNRRAAEIYGYSEEEALQLNSEILIAEKSREQMKEMVQQLQQGSKVVPCESWRRGKNGREFKVWITASLLFDEAGLPATIAITERESA
;
A
#
# COMPACT_ATOMS: atom_id res chain seq x y z
N ALA A 1 -7.99 -86.58 42.37
CA ALA A 1 -6.76 -86.39 41.60
C ALA A 1 -6.99 -86.37 40.08
N ASN A 2 -7.71 -87.38 39.49
CA ASN A 2 -7.93 -87.40 38.04
C ASN A 2 -8.99 -86.34 37.59
N GLU A 3 -10.06 -86.13 38.37
CA GLU A 3 -11.11 -85.13 38.07
C GLU A 3 -10.61 -83.69 38.23
N GLU A 4 -9.78 -83.46 39.22
CA GLU A 4 -9.13 -82.14 39.42
C GLU A 4 -8.17 -81.77 38.26
N LEU A 5 -7.39 -82.76 37.78
CA LEU A 5 -6.51 -82.60 36.63
C LEU A 5 -7.31 -82.32 35.35
N GLN A 6 -8.45 -82.95 35.19
CA GLN A 6 -9.31 -82.74 34.04
C GLN A 6 -9.96 -81.31 34.05
N SER A 7 -10.45 -80.90 35.24
CA SER A 7 -11.00 -79.55 35.44
C SER A 7 -9.96 -78.45 35.20
N THR A 8 -8.71 -78.64 35.70
CA THR A 8 -7.61 -77.66 35.45
C THR A 8 -7.19 -77.60 33.98
N ASN A 9 -7.25 -78.74 33.27
CA ASN A 9 -6.98 -78.71 31.80
C ASN A 9 -8.08 -78.04 31.04
N GLU A 10 -9.35 -78.19 31.36
CA GLU A 10 -10.47 -77.51 30.73
C GLU A 10 -10.42 -76.00 31.02
N GLU A 11 -10.05 -75.57 32.22
CA GLU A 11 -9.82 -74.17 32.57
C GLU A 11 -8.63 -73.58 31.79
N LEU A 12 -7.55 -74.35 31.60
CA LEU A 12 -6.36 -73.92 30.83
C LEU A 12 -6.65 -73.79 29.34
N GLU A 13 -7.43 -74.70 28.75
CA GLU A 13 -7.88 -74.61 27.37
C GLU A 13 -8.78 -73.39 27.14
N THR A 14 -9.71 -73.12 28.10
CA THR A 14 -10.56 -71.91 28.01
C THR A 14 -9.76 -70.67 28.14
N ALA A 15 -8.82 -70.58 29.09
CA ALA A 15 -7.94 -69.42 29.25
C ALA A 15 -7.03 -69.22 28.04
N ASN A 16 -6.53 -70.29 27.41
CA ASN A 16 -5.73 -70.15 26.16
C ASN A 16 -6.59 -69.67 24.97
N ALA A 17 -7.85 -70.13 24.86
CA ALA A 17 -8.75 -69.63 23.81
C ALA A 17 -9.10 -68.12 23.99
N GLU A 18 -9.37 -67.74 25.27
CA GLU A 18 -9.55 -66.30 25.58
C GLU A 18 -8.31 -65.44 25.29
N LEU A 19 -7.12 -65.92 25.66
CA LEU A 19 -5.86 -65.30 25.37
C LEU A 19 -5.62 -65.15 23.83
N GLN A 20 -5.93 -66.18 23.07
CA GLN A 20 -5.81 -66.15 21.63
C GLN A 20 -6.77 -65.14 21.01
N SER A 21 -8.05 -65.14 21.45
CA SER A 21 -9.06 -64.16 21.01
C SER A 21 -8.64 -62.75 21.35
N THR A 22 -8.12 -62.51 22.56
CA THR A 22 -7.62 -61.15 22.97
C THR A 22 -6.40 -60.72 22.15
N ASN A 23 -5.50 -61.66 21.82
CA ASN A 23 -4.36 -61.35 20.95
C ASN A 23 -4.78 -60.99 19.51
N GLU A 24 -5.77 -61.66 18.96
CA GLU A 24 -6.34 -61.38 17.65
C GLU A 24 -7.03 -59.99 17.64
N GLU A 25 -7.80 -59.68 18.71
CA GLU A 25 -8.38 -58.32 18.88
C GLU A 25 -7.32 -57.25 19.01
N LEU A 26 -6.27 -57.46 19.81
CA LEU A 26 -5.14 -56.52 19.93
C LEU A 26 -4.39 -56.29 18.62
N ALA A 27 -4.20 -57.38 17.83
CA ALA A 27 -3.58 -57.27 16.51
C ALA A 27 -4.42 -56.38 15.57
N THR A 28 -5.75 -56.59 15.55
CA THR A 28 -6.68 -55.81 14.75
C THR A 28 -6.70 -54.31 15.18
N ILE A 29 -6.74 -54.04 16.50
CA ILE A 29 -6.69 -52.67 17.02
C ILE A 29 -5.37 -51.98 16.68
N ASN A 30 -4.25 -52.71 16.78
CA ASN A 30 -2.94 -52.17 16.40
C ASN A 30 -2.87 -51.82 14.91
N GLU A 31 -3.41 -52.67 14.03
CA GLU A 31 -3.48 -52.43 12.61
C GLU A 31 -4.35 -51.17 12.27
N GLU A 32 -5.54 -51.07 12.93
CA GLU A 32 -6.38 -49.88 12.82
C GLU A 32 -5.66 -48.60 13.29
N HIS A 33 -4.94 -48.68 14.41
CA HIS A 33 -4.14 -47.56 14.91
C HIS A 33 -3.03 -47.13 13.93
N GLU A 34 -2.37 -48.10 13.31
CA GLU A 34 -1.30 -47.84 12.35
C GLU A 34 -1.84 -47.17 11.08
N ILE A 35 -2.99 -47.62 10.56
CA ILE A 35 -3.70 -47.02 9.44
C ILE A 35 -4.09 -45.57 9.77
N ARG A 36 -4.74 -45.36 10.93
CA ARG A 36 -5.12 -43.99 11.37
C ARG A 36 -3.96 -43.06 11.55
N ASN A 37 -2.85 -43.55 12.12
CA ASN A 37 -1.61 -42.76 12.24
C ASN A 37 -1.07 -42.35 10.86
N GLN A 38 -1.06 -43.26 9.89
CA GLN A 38 -0.60 -42.96 8.54
C GLN A 38 -1.51 -41.94 7.85
N GLU A 39 -2.83 -42.05 8.01
CA GLU A 39 -3.79 -41.05 7.50
C GLU A 39 -3.55 -39.67 8.13
N LEU A 40 -3.31 -39.58 9.44
CA LEU A 40 -3.04 -38.35 10.15
C LEU A 40 -1.71 -37.70 9.70
N ILE A 41 -0.65 -38.51 9.50
CA ILE A 41 0.63 -38.07 8.99
C ILE A 41 0.45 -37.48 7.57
N THR A 42 -0.28 -38.19 6.71
CA THR A 42 -0.55 -37.74 5.34
C THR A 42 -1.32 -36.42 5.34
N ALA A 43 -2.44 -36.34 6.09
CA ALA A 43 -3.24 -35.13 6.21
C ALA A 43 -2.43 -33.94 6.77
N ASN A 44 -1.56 -34.18 7.77
CA ASN A 44 -0.70 -33.14 8.32
C ASN A 44 0.37 -32.66 7.33
N ASN A 45 0.93 -33.58 6.53
CA ASN A 45 1.89 -33.23 5.46
C ASN A 45 1.20 -32.40 4.37
N ASP A 46 0.02 -32.80 3.93
CA ASP A 46 -0.77 -32.07 2.94
C ASP A 46 -1.10 -30.65 3.43
N LEU A 47 -1.57 -30.53 4.69
CA LEU A 47 -1.84 -29.24 5.30
C LEU A 47 -0.57 -28.37 5.40
N SER A 48 0.56 -28.98 5.77
CA SER A 48 1.85 -28.28 5.87
C SER A 48 2.33 -27.78 4.50
N ASN A 49 2.17 -28.61 3.45
CA ASN A 49 2.51 -28.23 2.09
C ASN A 49 1.59 -27.11 1.56
N LEU A 50 0.30 -27.16 1.83
CA LEU A 50 -0.64 -26.11 1.48
C LEU A 50 -0.28 -24.80 2.18
N LEU A 51 0.00 -24.83 3.48
CA LEU A 51 0.41 -23.64 4.23
C LEU A 51 1.76 -23.07 3.77
N ALA A 52 2.68 -23.93 3.31
CA ALA A 52 3.97 -23.53 2.78
C ALA A 52 3.85 -22.91 1.37
N SER A 53 2.89 -23.37 0.56
CA SER A 53 2.64 -22.83 -0.77
C SER A 53 1.91 -21.48 -0.76
N VAL A 54 1.26 -21.13 0.35
CA VAL A 54 0.60 -19.85 0.53
C VAL A 54 1.64 -18.84 1.01
N GLU A 55 2.00 -17.88 0.17
CA GLU A 55 2.95 -16.81 0.49
C GLU A 55 2.40 -15.74 1.46
N LEU A 56 1.32 -16.08 2.18
CA LEU A 56 0.70 -15.19 3.16
C LEU A 56 1.27 -15.44 4.55
N PRO A 57 1.73 -14.41 5.26
CA PRO A 57 2.06 -14.49 6.67
C PRO A 57 0.79 -14.72 7.50
N ILE A 58 0.68 -15.92 8.08
CA ILE A 58 -0.44 -16.33 8.94
C ILE A 58 0.12 -16.81 10.26
N VAL A 59 -0.48 -16.39 11.37
CA VAL A 59 -0.20 -16.87 12.73
C VAL A 59 -1.50 -17.22 13.41
N ILE A 60 -1.53 -18.39 14.03
CA ILE A 60 -2.64 -18.85 14.87
C ILE A 60 -2.22 -18.71 16.32
N LEU A 61 -2.96 -17.91 17.07
CA LEU A 61 -2.80 -17.71 18.51
C LEU A 61 -3.90 -18.45 19.26
N LEU A 62 -3.55 -19.03 20.40
CA LEU A 62 -4.52 -19.54 21.34
C LEU A 62 -5.09 -18.41 22.22
N ASP A 63 -6.09 -18.71 23.05
CA ASP A 63 -6.75 -17.77 23.96
C ASP A 63 -5.80 -17.19 25.03
N ASP A 64 -4.77 -17.93 25.41
CA ASP A 64 -3.68 -17.52 26.29
C ASP A 64 -2.57 -16.70 25.57
N MET A 65 -2.80 -16.29 24.31
CA MET A 65 -1.86 -15.57 23.47
C MET A 65 -0.59 -16.34 23.08
N THR A 66 -0.57 -17.66 23.25
CA THR A 66 0.54 -18.51 22.79
C THR A 66 0.41 -18.80 21.29
N ILE A 67 1.55 -18.92 20.63
CA ILE A 67 1.64 -19.22 19.20
C ILE A 67 1.37 -20.73 19.02
N ARG A 68 0.26 -21.08 18.38
CA ARG A 68 -0.06 -22.47 18.04
C ARG A 68 0.64 -22.92 16.75
N ARG A 69 0.61 -22.10 15.73
CA ARG A 69 1.18 -22.39 14.40
C ARG A 69 1.38 -21.09 13.61
N PHE A 70 2.32 -21.12 12.67
CA PHE A 70 2.52 -20.03 11.72
C PHE A 70 3.03 -20.55 10.38
N THR A 71 2.87 -19.75 9.32
CA THR A 71 3.37 -20.06 7.98
C THR A 71 4.84 -19.65 7.83
N PRO A 72 5.58 -20.23 6.86
CA PRO A 72 6.95 -19.81 6.56
C PRO A 72 7.07 -18.31 6.24
N ALA A 73 6.09 -17.72 5.55
CA ALA A 73 6.05 -16.28 5.28
C ALA A 73 5.97 -15.43 6.57
N ALA A 74 5.32 -15.92 7.62
CA ALA A 74 5.25 -15.24 8.90
C ALA A 74 6.58 -15.19 9.64
N LYS A 75 7.52 -16.15 9.39
CA LYS A 75 8.85 -16.15 10.01
C LYS A 75 9.60 -14.87 9.73
N GLN A 76 9.60 -14.39 8.50
CA GLN A 76 10.30 -13.18 8.09
C GLN A 76 9.65 -11.93 8.67
N LEU A 77 8.33 -11.79 8.49
CA LEU A 77 7.58 -10.59 8.90
C LEU A 77 7.57 -10.39 10.42
N LEU A 78 7.41 -11.49 11.17
CA LEU A 78 7.30 -11.44 12.63
C LEU A 78 8.59 -11.87 13.35
N ASN A 79 9.66 -12.16 12.61
CA ASN A 79 10.93 -12.65 13.16
C ASN A 79 10.75 -13.88 14.06
N LEU A 80 10.00 -14.88 13.56
CA LEU A 80 9.67 -16.11 14.27
C LEU A 80 10.63 -17.25 13.90
N ILE A 81 10.88 -18.12 14.87
CA ILE A 81 11.59 -19.37 14.67
C ILE A 81 10.71 -20.56 15.10
N ASP A 82 11.00 -21.77 14.64
CA ASP A 82 10.17 -22.94 14.93
C ASP A 82 10.02 -23.22 16.43
N ALA A 83 11.03 -22.84 17.23
CA ALA A 83 10.98 -22.95 18.69
C ALA A 83 10.03 -21.97 19.39
N ASP A 84 9.46 -21.01 18.67
CA ASP A 84 8.49 -20.06 19.23
C ASP A 84 7.05 -20.61 19.30
N VAL A 85 6.82 -21.79 18.71
CA VAL A 85 5.54 -22.51 18.92
C VAL A 85 5.36 -22.82 20.41
N GLY A 86 4.20 -22.47 20.96
CA GLY A 86 3.90 -22.59 22.39
C GLY A 86 4.37 -21.41 23.25
N ARG A 87 5.05 -20.42 22.69
CA ARG A 87 5.46 -19.21 23.43
C ARG A 87 4.43 -18.09 23.27
N PRO A 88 4.27 -17.24 24.28
CA PRO A 88 3.44 -16.03 24.16
C PRO A 88 3.94 -15.10 23.08
N ILE A 89 3.04 -14.57 22.25
CA ILE A 89 3.38 -13.62 21.17
C ILE A 89 4.01 -12.33 21.71
N SER A 90 3.70 -11.94 22.94
CA SER A 90 4.29 -10.79 23.64
C SER A 90 5.80 -10.89 23.83
N ASN A 91 6.34 -12.12 23.85
CA ASN A 91 7.78 -12.35 24.00
C ASN A 91 8.57 -12.22 22.67
N ILE A 92 7.85 -12.04 21.58
CA ILE A 92 8.43 -11.89 20.23
C ILE A 92 8.68 -10.41 19.93
N ARG A 93 9.75 -10.13 19.23
CA ARG A 93 10.05 -8.78 18.69
C ARG A 93 9.83 -8.77 17.18
N PRO A 94 8.59 -8.53 16.73
CA PRO A 94 8.28 -8.57 15.30
C PRO A 94 8.96 -7.42 14.54
N ASN A 95 9.12 -7.60 13.24
CA ASN A 95 9.56 -6.55 12.33
C ASN A 95 8.45 -5.55 12.03
N VAL A 96 7.20 -5.90 12.31
CA VAL A 96 6.02 -5.06 12.13
C VAL A 96 5.51 -4.55 13.47
N THR A 97 5.11 -3.28 13.54
CA THR A 97 4.54 -2.68 14.75
C THR A 97 3.02 -2.89 14.75
N ILE A 98 2.52 -3.63 15.73
CA ILE A 98 1.07 -3.88 15.89
C ILE A 98 0.62 -3.22 17.20
N PRO A 99 -0.09 -2.09 17.13
CA PRO A 99 -0.58 -1.41 18.32
C PRO A 99 -1.63 -2.25 19.04
N GLU A 100 -1.51 -2.37 20.36
CA GLU A 100 -2.53 -2.98 21.23
C GLU A 100 -2.95 -4.40 20.82
N LEU A 101 -2.00 -5.23 20.34
CA LEU A 101 -2.29 -6.55 19.79
C LEU A 101 -3.13 -7.42 20.75
N GLU A 102 -2.75 -7.48 22.02
CA GLU A 102 -3.45 -8.30 23.03
C GLU A 102 -4.92 -7.88 23.19
N GLN A 103 -5.18 -6.58 23.28
CA GLN A 103 -6.54 -6.05 23.41
C GLN A 103 -7.39 -6.36 22.17
N ARG A 104 -6.78 -6.28 20.98
CA ARG A 104 -7.46 -6.59 19.72
C ARG A 104 -7.80 -8.07 19.59
N VAL A 105 -6.88 -8.94 19.99
CA VAL A 105 -7.14 -10.38 20.01
C VAL A 105 -8.27 -10.71 20.97
N LEU A 106 -8.24 -10.17 22.20
CA LEU A 106 -9.32 -10.34 23.18
C LEU A 106 -10.67 -9.81 22.66
N GLN A 107 -10.66 -8.67 21.98
CA GLN A 107 -11.88 -8.12 21.39
C GLN A 107 -12.44 -9.02 20.29
N VAL A 108 -11.59 -9.54 19.39
CA VAL A 108 -11.99 -10.44 18.30
C VAL A 108 -12.57 -11.75 18.85
N THR A 109 -11.93 -12.32 19.88
CA THR A 109 -12.41 -13.57 20.50
C THR A 109 -13.72 -13.39 21.27
N SER A 110 -13.91 -12.24 21.93
CA SER A 110 -15.12 -11.95 22.70
C SER A 110 -16.30 -11.50 21.84
N THR A 111 -16.08 -10.66 20.81
CA THR A 111 -17.15 -10.14 19.96
C THR A 111 -17.46 -10.99 18.73
N MET A 112 -16.58 -11.95 18.40
CA MET A 112 -16.61 -12.75 17.19
C MET A 112 -16.54 -11.93 15.88
N MET A 113 -16.17 -10.66 15.97
CA MET A 113 -16.09 -9.78 14.82
C MET A 113 -14.66 -9.75 14.26
N LEU A 114 -14.55 -9.77 12.94
CA LEU A 114 -13.29 -9.54 12.24
C LEU A 114 -12.79 -8.13 12.53
N GLN A 115 -11.51 -7.99 12.86
CA GLN A 115 -10.81 -6.71 12.86
C GLN A 115 -9.82 -6.62 11.72
N SER A 116 -9.65 -5.42 11.18
CA SER A 116 -8.68 -5.12 10.13
C SER A 116 -8.01 -3.80 10.44
N LEU A 117 -6.68 -3.75 10.35
CA LEU A 117 -5.91 -2.52 10.51
C LEU A 117 -4.71 -2.52 9.59
N GLU A 118 -4.31 -1.33 9.16
CA GLU A 118 -3.08 -1.15 8.39
C GLU A 118 -1.90 -1.06 9.36
N VAL A 119 -0.85 -1.81 9.06
CA VAL A 119 0.41 -1.84 9.82
C VAL A 119 1.58 -1.70 8.86
N GLN A 120 2.70 -1.21 9.37
CA GLN A 120 3.92 -1.02 8.59
C GLN A 120 5.06 -1.78 9.26
N ASP A 121 5.91 -2.41 8.45
CA ASP A 121 7.14 -3.01 8.95
C ASP A 121 8.26 -1.97 9.10
N LYS A 122 9.42 -2.41 9.60
CA LYS A 122 10.58 -1.54 9.82
C LYS A 122 11.25 -1.06 8.52
N GLU A 123 11.00 -1.73 7.41
CA GLU A 123 11.51 -1.40 6.08
C GLU A 123 10.57 -0.45 5.32
N GLY A 124 9.37 -0.21 5.86
CA GLY A 124 8.40 0.71 5.31
C GLY A 124 7.31 0.05 4.46
N HIS A 125 7.29 -1.29 4.36
CA HIS A 125 6.25 -2.03 3.65
C HIS A 125 4.92 -2.03 4.40
N TRP A 126 3.84 -1.90 3.67
CA TRP A 126 2.49 -1.81 4.21
C TRP A 126 1.73 -3.13 4.12
N TYR A 127 1.11 -3.51 5.23
CA TYR A 127 0.27 -4.70 5.33
C TYR A 127 -1.09 -4.35 5.92
N VAL A 128 -2.12 -5.07 5.48
CA VAL A 128 -3.39 -5.16 6.22
C VAL A 128 -3.32 -6.37 7.12
N LEU A 129 -3.27 -6.13 8.43
CA LEU A 129 -3.46 -7.17 9.43
C LEU A 129 -4.96 -7.44 9.59
N ARG A 130 -5.36 -8.70 9.36
CA ARG A 130 -6.70 -9.18 9.64
C ARG A 130 -6.67 -10.13 10.82
N LEU A 131 -7.49 -9.86 11.81
CA LEU A 131 -7.70 -10.69 12.99
C LEU A 131 -9.07 -11.35 12.90
N ARG A 132 -9.11 -12.67 12.98
CA ARG A 132 -10.34 -13.47 12.98
C ARG A 132 -10.36 -14.42 14.16
N PRO A 133 -11.54 -14.74 14.76
CA PRO A 133 -11.60 -15.77 15.77
C PRO A 133 -11.23 -17.14 15.17
N TYR A 134 -10.38 -17.89 15.87
CA TYR A 134 -10.10 -19.28 15.55
C TYR A 134 -11.17 -20.18 16.18
N LYS A 135 -11.89 -20.92 15.34
CA LYS A 135 -12.97 -21.81 15.77
C LYS A 135 -12.59 -23.26 15.55
N THR A 136 -12.90 -24.10 16.53
CA THR A 136 -12.85 -25.57 16.41
C THR A 136 -14.04 -26.11 15.64
N LEU A 137 -14.01 -27.41 15.31
CA LEU A 137 -15.13 -28.12 14.68
C LEU A 137 -16.39 -28.04 15.52
N ASP A 138 -16.26 -28.02 16.85
CA ASP A 138 -17.37 -27.89 17.81
C ASP A 138 -17.84 -26.43 17.97
N ASN A 139 -17.40 -25.55 17.09
CA ASN A 139 -17.74 -24.11 17.09
C ASN A 139 -17.31 -23.36 18.37
N ARG A 140 -16.31 -23.87 19.10
CA ARG A 140 -15.69 -23.18 20.24
C ARG A 140 -14.60 -22.25 19.73
N ILE A 141 -14.47 -21.08 20.35
CA ILE A 141 -13.38 -20.17 20.10
C ILE A 141 -12.21 -20.56 20.98
N GLU A 142 -11.08 -20.88 20.38
CA GLU A 142 -9.84 -21.25 21.06
C GLU A 142 -8.71 -20.24 20.80
N GLY A 143 -9.02 -19.09 20.23
CA GLY A 143 -8.01 -18.08 19.95
C GLY A 143 -8.31 -17.22 18.74
N ALA A 144 -7.27 -16.75 18.04
CA ALA A 144 -7.38 -15.91 16.87
C ALA A 144 -6.42 -16.31 15.76
N VAL A 145 -6.82 -16.02 14.51
CA VAL A 145 -5.97 -16.11 13.33
C VAL A 145 -5.58 -14.69 12.90
N MET A 146 -4.29 -14.46 12.83
CA MET A 146 -3.68 -13.24 12.28
C MET A 146 -3.25 -13.51 10.84
N THR A 147 -3.67 -12.68 9.91
CA THR A 147 -3.25 -12.76 8.50
C THR A 147 -2.76 -11.39 8.05
N PHE A 148 -1.58 -11.34 7.45
CA PHE A 148 -1.02 -10.11 6.89
C PHE A 148 -1.11 -10.16 5.37
N ILE A 149 -1.69 -9.13 4.78
CA ILE A 149 -1.87 -8.99 3.34
C ILE A 149 -1.02 -7.79 2.92
N ASP A 150 -0.05 -8.02 2.04
CA ASP A 150 0.76 -6.96 1.45
C ASP A 150 -0.12 -6.02 0.62
N ILE A 151 0.00 -4.72 0.86
CA ILE A 151 -0.75 -3.67 0.17
C ILE A 151 0.15 -2.58 -0.41
N ASP A 152 1.45 -2.82 -0.54
CA ASP A 152 2.39 -1.82 -1.08
C ASP A 152 1.98 -1.35 -2.46
N SER A 153 1.67 -2.27 -3.36
CA SER A 153 1.20 -1.94 -4.71
C SER A 153 -0.08 -1.10 -4.70
N VAL A 154 -1.00 -1.36 -3.77
CA VAL A 154 -2.24 -0.57 -3.61
C VAL A 154 -1.92 0.83 -3.11
N LYS A 155 -1.01 0.96 -2.14
CA LYS A 155 -0.56 2.25 -1.61
C LYS A 155 0.15 3.10 -2.65
N ASP A 156 0.97 2.48 -3.50
CA ASP A 156 1.68 3.18 -4.56
C ASP A 156 0.72 3.71 -5.63
N VAL A 157 -0.26 2.91 -6.03
CA VAL A 157 -1.33 3.38 -6.94
C VAL A 157 -2.12 4.53 -6.33
N GLU A 158 -2.43 4.47 -5.04
CA GLU A 158 -3.14 5.54 -4.33
C GLU A 158 -2.33 6.84 -4.27
N ARG A 159 -1.02 6.74 -3.98
CA ARG A 159 -0.08 7.88 -3.97
C ARG A 159 0.01 8.52 -5.36
N LEU A 160 0.22 7.71 -6.40
CA LEU A 160 0.28 8.19 -7.77
C LEU A 160 -1.02 8.86 -8.20
N ARG A 161 -2.18 8.27 -7.85
CA ARG A 161 -3.49 8.86 -8.14
C ARG A 161 -3.70 10.21 -7.45
N LYS A 162 -3.29 10.33 -6.19
CA LYS A 162 -3.37 11.62 -5.44
C LYS A 162 -2.46 12.67 -6.06
N ALA A 163 -1.23 12.31 -6.42
CA ALA A 163 -0.29 13.21 -7.09
C ALA A 163 -0.84 13.71 -8.43
N LEU A 164 -1.34 12.80 -9.27
CA LEU A 164 -1.96 13.15 -10.56
C LEU A 164 -3.21 14.02 -10.39
N GLN A 165 -4.02 13.76 -9.38
CA GLN A 165 -5.20 14.58 -9.09
C GLN A 165 -4.82 16.00 -8.65
N GLN A 166 -3.76 16.12 -7.85
CA GLN A 166 -3.24 17.42 -7.43
C GLN A 166 -2.68 18.20 -8.61
N GLU A 167 -1.91 17.56 -9.46
CA GLU A 167 -1.37 18.15 -10.70
C GLU A 167 -2.50 18.65 -11.60
N ARG A 168 -3.52 17.81 -11.86
CA ARG A 168 -4.70 18.20 -12.65
C ARG A 168 -5.44 19.38 -12.04
N ARG A 169 -5.54 19.43 -10.71
CA ARG A 169 -6.20 20.55 -10.01
C ARG A 169 -5.42 21.85 -10.20
N LEU A 170 -4.09 21.81 -10.08
CA LEU A 170 -3.25 22.98 -10.31
C LEU A 170 -3.33 23.46 -11.77
N ALA A 171 -3.24 22.53 -12.72
CA ALA A 171 -3.40 22.85 -14.14
C ALA A 171 -4.77 23.49 -14.46
N ALA A 172 -5.86 22.99 -13.83
CA ALA A 172 -7.18 23.58 -14.00
C ALA A 172 -7.25 25.01 -13.45
N VAL A 173 -6.64 25.30 -12.30
CA VAL A 173 -6.57 26.66 -11.73
C VAL A 173 -5.90 27.63 -12.67
N VAL A 174 -4.80 27.22 -13.31
CA VAL A 174 -4.10 28.05 -14.30
C VAL A 174 -4.93 28.22 -15.57
N ARG A 175 -5.49 27.12 -16.09
CA ARG A 175 -6.28 27.14 -17.32
C ARG A 175 -7.52 28.02 -17.22
N ASP A 176 -8.23 27.95 -16.08
CA ASP A 176 -9.49 28.66 -15.86
C ASP A 176 -9.30 30.00 -15.11
N SER A 177 -8.05 30.47 -14.99
CA SER A 177 -7.73 31.79 -14.43
C SER A 177 -8.42 32.89 -15.23
N SER A 178 -8.92 33.92 -14.52
CA SER A 178 -9.46 35.16 -15.15
C SER A 178 -8.39 36.05 -15.80
N ASP A 179 -7.14 35.86 -15.43
CA ASP A 179 -6.00 36.57 -16.00
C ASP A 179 -5.30 35.68 -17.06
N ALA A 180 -4.71 36.29 -18.06
CA ALA A 180 -3.85 35.57 -19.00
C ALA A 180 -2.60 35.10 -18.26
N VAL A 181 -2.36 33.81 -18.28
CA VAL A 181 -1.17 33.17 -17.66
C VAL A 181 -0.40 32.46 -18.75
N THR A 182 0.86 32.90 -18.90
CA THR A 182 1.80 32.30 -19.85
C THR A 182 3.10 31.94 -19.15
N VAL A 183 3.76 30.90 -19.64
CA VAL A 183 5.13 30.56 -19.21
C VAL A 183 6.01 30.51 -20.45
N GLN A 184 7.19 31.09 -20.34
CA GLN A 184 8.18 31.12 -21.41
C GLN A 184 9.59 30.82 -20.88
N ASP A 185 10.45 30.33 -21.74
CA ASP A 185 11.89 30.26 -21.44
C ASP A 185 12.58 31.62 -21.60
N PHE A 186 13.87 31.68 -21.29
CA PHE A 186 14.65 32.92 -21.42
C PHE A 186 14.92 33.35 -22.87
N SER A 187 14.68 32.48 -23.85
CA SER A 187 14.74 32.79 -25.28
C SER A 187 13.42 33.36 -25.81
N GLY A 188 12.38 33.39 -24.98
CA GLY A 188 11.04 33.86 -25.34
C GLY A 188 10.14 32.76 -25.93
N SER A 189 10.57 31.49 -25.99
CA SER A 189 9.73 30.40 -26.45
C SER A 189 8.59 30.16 -25.45
N ILE A 190 7.36 30.14 -25.93
CA ILE A 190 6.17 29.96 -25.09
C ILE A 190 5.99 28.49 -24.77
N LEU A 191 5.89 28.18 -23.48
CA LEU A 191 5.75 26.80 -22.95
C LEU A 191 4.36 26.53 -22.41
N THR A 192 3.63 27.56 -21.97
CA THR A 192 2.27 27.42 -21.43
C THR A 192 1.42 28.60 -21.88
N TRP A 193 0.18 28.31 -22.24
CA TRP A 193 -0.78 29.28 -22.73
C TRP A 193 -2.17 28.95 -22.21
N ASN A 194 -2.70 29.75 -21.30
CA ASN A 194 -3.99 29.45 -20.73
C ASN A 194 -5.16 29.96 -21.61
N ARG A 195 -6.36 29.58 -21.27
CA ARG A 195 -7.57 29.97 -21.99
C ARG A 195 -7.72 31.49 -22.10
N ARG A 196 -7.45 32.23 -21.02
CA ARG A 196 -7.58 33.67 -21.01
C ARG A 196 -6.54 34.37 -21.93
N ALA A 197 -5.35 33.83 -22.00
CA ALA A 197 -4.34 34.31 -22.97
C ALA A 197 -4.83 34.12 -24.41
N ALA A 198 -5.44 32.97 -24.73
CA ALA A 198 -6.02 32.73 -26.05
C ALA A 198 -7.14 33.74 -26.38
N GLU A 199 -7.99 34.05 -25.41
CA GLU A 199 -9.07 35.07 -25.59
C GLU A 199 -8.54 36.48 -25.81
N ILE A 200 -7.53 36.90 -25.04
CA ILE A 200 -6.97 38.26 -25.12
C ILE A 200 -6.13 38.45 -26.38
N TYR A 201 -5.26 37.52 -26.70
CA TYR A 201 -4.32 37.63 -27.79
C TYR A 201 -4.84 37.12 -29.13
N GLY A 202 -5.85 36.25 -29.15
CA GLY A 202 -6.44 35.67 -30.35
C GLY A 202 -5.65 34.51 -30.98
N TYR A 203 -4.64 34.00 -30.30
CA TYR A 203 -3.90 32.78 -30.70
C TYR A 203 -4.43 31.58 -29.95
N SER A 204 -4.63 30.46 -30.63
CA SER A 204 -4.89 29.18 -29.93
C SER A 204 -3.63 28.73 -29.16
N GLU A 205 -3.78 27.79 -28.19
CA GLU A 205 -2.64 27.23 -27.48
C GLU A 205 -1.64 26.59 -28.46
N GLU A 206 -2.12 25.81 -29.43
CA GLU A 206 -1.28 25.14 -30.43
C GLU A 206 -0.47 26.15 -31.25
N GLU A 207 -1.09 27.26 -31.64
CA GLU A 207 -0.40 28.35 -32.36
C GLU A 207 0.62 29.06 -31.46
N ALA A 208 0.22 29.39 -30.22
CA ALA A 208 1.07 30.14 -29.30
C ALA A 208 2.34 29.39 -28.90
N LEU A 209 2.27 28.08 -28.73
CA LEU A 209 3.44 27.21 -28.39
C LEU A 209 4.50 27.17 -29.54
N GLN A 210 4.14 27.59 -30.75
CA GLN A 210 5.07 27.68 -31.88
C GLN A 210 5.65 29.11 -32.07
N LEU A 211 5.25 30.05 -31.22
CA LEU A 211 5.64 31.47 -31.33
C LEU A 211 6.70 31.83 -30.30
N ASN A 212 7.39 32.92 -30.61
CA ASN A 212 8.20 33.64 -29.65
C ASN A 212 7.40 34.79 -29.04
N SER A 213 7.48 34.94 -27.71
CA SER A 213 6.73 35.93 -26.94
C SER A 213 7.02 37.39 -27.37
N GLU A 214 8.13 37.65 -28.05
CA GLU A 214 8.47 38.99 -28.58
C GLU A 214 7.39 39.55 -29.52
N ILE A 215 6.71 38.69 -30.28
CA ILE A 215 5.64 39.14 -31.20
C ILE A 215 4.40 39.68 -30.47
N LEU A 216 4.21 39.30 -29.22
CA LEU A 216 3.12 39.75 -28.38
C LEU A 216 3.38 41.13 -27.76
N ILE A 217 4.59 41.64 -27.86
CA ILE A 217 5.02 42.88 -27.24
C ILE A 217 4.91 44.00 -28.27
N ALA A 218 4.15 45.05 -27.95
CA ALA A 218 4.11 46.26 -28.80
C ALA A 218 5.47 46.94 -28.78
N GLU A 219 5.84 47.59 -29.91
CA GLU A 219 7.15 48.25 -30.11
C GLU A 219 7.55 49.14 -28.94
N LYS A 220 6.61 49.95 -28.47
CA LYS A 220 6.80 50.91 -27.37
C LYS A 220 7.09 50.30 -26.00
N SER A 221 6.89 48.96 -25.82
CA SER A 221 7.16 48.25 -24.56
C SER A 221 8.30 47.25 -24.66
N ARG A 222 8.99 47.15 -25.80
CA ARG A 222 10.06 46.15 -25.99
C ARG A 222 11.23 46.34 -25.01
N GLU A 223 11.67 47.58 -24.82
CA GLU A 223 12.81 47.90 -23.96
C GLU A 223 12.45 47.60 -22.50
N GLN A 224 11.25 47.99 -22.05
CA GLN A 224 10.72 47.70 -20.73
C GLN A 224 10.70 46.18 -20.44
N MET A 225 10.32 45.35 -21.42
CA MET A 225 10.28 43.88 -21.26
C MET A 225 11.68 43.27 -21.18
N LYS A 226 12.65 43.78 -21.95
CA LYS A 226 14.05 43.33 -21.86
C LYS A 226 14.64 43.61 -20.49
N GLU A 227 14.44 44.83 -19.98
CA GLU A 227 14.89 45.20 -18.65
C GLU A 227 14.25 44.31 -17.57
N MET A 228 12.94 44.00 -17.69
CA MET A 228 12.24 43.13 -16.80
C MET A 228 12.85 41.70 -16.77
N VAL A 229 13.11 41.12 -17.94
CA VAL A 229 13.73 39.79 -18.06
C VAL A 229 15.14 39.79 -17.45
N GLN A 230 15.95 40.85 -17.70
CA GLN A 230 17.28 40.95 -17.10
C GLN A 230 17.24 41.06 -15.58
N GLN A 231 16.30 41.81 -15.01
CA GLN A 231 16.11 41.91 -13.56
C GLN A 231 15.73 40.53 -12.95
N LEU A 232 14.84 39.80 -13.61
CA LEU A 232 14.46 38.45 -13.18
C LEU A 232 15.66 37.51 -13.22
N GLN A 233 16.47 37.52 -14.28
CA GLN A 233 17.68 36.68 -14.38
C GLN A 233 18.69 36.95 -13.27
N GLN A 234 18.76 38.23 -12.80
CA GLN A 234 19.60 38.61 -11.67
C GLN A 234 19.00 38.29 -10.31
N GLY A 235 17.84 37.61 -10.27
CA GLY A 235 17.13 37.24 -9.05
C GLY A 235 16.40 38.40 -8.36
N SER A 236 16.25 39.52 -9.04
CA SER A 236 15.53 40.70 -8.54
C SER A 236 14.01 40.49 -8.66
N LYS A 237 13.26 40.98 -7.67
CA LYS A 237 11.79 41.00 -7.76
C LYS A 237 11.38 42.12 -8.72
N VAL A 238 10.56 41.78 -9.70
CA VAL A 238 9.96 42.76 -10.61
C VAL A 238 8.67 43.31 -10.00
N VAL A 239 8.53 44.61 -9.99
CA VAL A 239 7.30 45.28 -9.54
C VAL A 239 6.27 45.22 -10.68
N PRO A 240 5.00 44.84 -10.37
CA PRO A 240 3.93 44.89 -11.36
C PRO A 240 3.84 46.24 -12.06
N CYS A 241 3.69 46.23 -13.37
CA CYS A 241 3.67 47.47 -14.18
C CYS A 241 2.69 47.36 -15.37
N GLU A 242 2.35 48.48 -15.94
CA GLU A 242 1.60 48.53 -17.19
C GLU A 242 2.52 48.31 -18.39
N SER A 243 2.04 47.56 -19.37
CA SER A 243 2.77 47.27 -20.62
C SER A 243 1.79 47.17 -21.78
N TRP A 244 2.28 47.49 -22.96
CA TRP A 244 1.50 47.37 -24.17
C TRP A 244 1.76 46.05 -24.89
N ARG A 245 0.67 45.39 -25.27
CA ARG A 245 0.67 44.11 -25.97
C ARG A 245 0.05 44.24 -27.34
N ARG A 246 0.35 43.28 -28.21
CA ARG A 246 -0.19 43.17 -29.55
C ARG A 246 -0.78 41.80 -29.79
N GLY A 247 -2.06 41.73 -30.17
CA GLY A 247 -2.76 40.52 -30.52
C GLY A 247 -2.51 40.08 -31.97
N LYS A 248 -3.00 38.90 -32.33
CA LYS A 248 -2.90 38.28 -33.66
C LYS A 248 -3.47 39.16 -34.78
N ASN A 249 -4.52 39.94 -34.50
CA ASN A 249 -5.15 40.85 -35.42
C ASN A 249 -4.44 42.23 -35.56
N GLY A 250 -3.28 42.37 -34.92
CA GLY A 250 -2.50 43.60 -34.89
C GLY A 250 -3.02 44.67 -33.92
N ARG A 251 -4.12 44.42 -33.19
CA ARG A 251 -4.65 45.34 -32.16
C ARG A 251 -3.64 45.45 -31.02
N GLU A 252 -3.31 46.68 -30.65
CA GLU A 252 -2.55 46.96 -29.43
C GLU A 252 -3.51 47.27 -28.30
N PHE A 253 -3.20 46.71 -27.14
CA PHE A 253 -3.96 46.87 -25.89
C PHE A 253 -3.02 46.95 -24.70
N LYS A 254 -3.50 47.49 -23.59
CA LYS A 254 -2.76 47.72 -22.38
C LYS A 254 -3.06 46.64 -21.37
N VAL A 255 -2.02 46.10 -20.76
CA VAL A 255 -2.16 45.11 -19.68
C VAL A 255 -1.37 45.54 -18.46
N TRP A 256 -1.87 45.10 -17.30
CA TRP A 256 -1.13 45.09 -16.06
C TRP A 256 -0.40 43.76 -15.97
N ILE A 257 0.93 43.79 -15.90
CA ILE A 257 1.77 42.60 -15.97
C ILE A 257 2.45 42.32 -14.64
N THR A 258 2.48 41.03 -14.25
CA THR A 258 3.31 40.49 -13.17
C THR A 258 4.15 39.35 -13.73
N ALA A 259 5.43 39.31 -13.40
CA ALA A 259 6.35 38.29 -13.86
C ALA A 259 7.11 37.68 -12.66
N SER A 260 7.34 36.38 -12.70
CA SER A 260 8.09 35.63 -11.68
C SER A 260 8.94 34.55 -12.30
N LEU A 261 10.08 34.25 -11.64
CA LEU A 261 10.92 33.12 -12.01
C LEU A 261 10.33 31.81 -11.49
N LEU A 262 10.38 30.81 -12.33
CA LEU A 262 10.19 29.42 -11.93
C LEU A 262 11.53 28.71 -11.99
N PHE A 263 11.74 27.80 -11.04
CA PHE A 263 13.00 27.09 -10.85
C PHE A 263 12.83 25.62 -11.23
N ASP A 264 13.89 25.00 -11.70
CA ASP A 264 13.94 23.56 -11.96
C ASP A 264 14.14 22.74 -10.67
N GLU A 265 14.24 21.42 -10.81
CA GLU A 265 14.45 20.49 -9.67
C GLU A 265 15.81 20.71 -8.98
N ALA A 266 16.79 21.31 -9.66
CA ALA A 266 18.09 21.65 -9.10
C ALA A 266 18.10 23.03 -8.42
N GLY A 267 16.96 23.74 -8.43
CA GLY A 267 16.81 25.08 -7.85
C GLY A 267 17.43 26.18 -8.71
N LEU A 268 17.69 25.91 -9.99
CA LEU A 268 18.19 26.92 -10.95
C LEU A 268 17.02 27.59 -11.68
N PRO A 269 17.14 28.91 -12.02
CA PRO A 269 16.14 29.60 -12.81
C PRO A 269 15.92 28.92 -14.16
N ALA A 270 14.73 28.46 -14.46
CA ALA A 270 14.42 27.71 -15.67
C ALA A 270 13.50 28.47 -16.63
N THR A 271 12.41 29.07 -16.09
CA THR A 271 11.41 29.73 -16.94
C THR A 271 10.82 30.97 -16.25
N ILE A 272 10.08 31.75 -17.01
CA ILE A 272 9.38 32.94 -16.53
C ILE A 272 7.88 32.73 -16.65
N ALA A 273 7.17 32.81 -15.54
CA ALA A 273 5.72 32.89 -15.53
C ALA A 273 5.27 34.36 -15.59
N ILE A 274 4.37 34.64 -16.51
CA ILE A 274 3.81 35.99 -16.73
C ILE A 274 2.29 35.88 -16.53
N THR A 275 1.78 36.80 -15.71
CA THR A 275 0.33 36.97 -15.53
C THR A 275 -0.06 38.37 -16.01
N GLU A 276 -1.10 38.45 -16.84
CA GLU A 276 -1.51 39.70 -17.46
C GLU A 276 -3.02 39.89 -17.31
N ARG A 277 -3.40 41.12 -16.92
CA ARG A 277 -4.79 41.55 -16.84
C ARG A 277 -4.99 42.77 -17.76
N GLU A 278 -5.99 42.72 -18.62
CA GLU A 278 -6.36 43.85 -19.47
C GLU A 278 -6.69 45.08 -18.59
N SER A 279 -5.99 46.21 -18.83
CA SER A 279 -6.33 47.49 -18.19
C SER A 279 -7.56 48.07 -18.84
N ALA A 280 -8.53 48.52 -18.05
CA ALA A 280 -9.76 49.15 -18.51
C ALA A 280 -9.51 50.47 -19.26
#